data_99bb4108d4f502b7158a2c858df7e0d4
#
_entry.id   99bb4108d4f502b7158a2c858df7e0d4
#
_cell.length_a   1.000
_cell.length_b   1.000
_cell.length_c   1.000
_cell.angle_alpha   90.00
_cell.angle_beta   90.00
_cell.angle_gamma   90.00
#
_symmetry.space_group_name_H-M   'P 1'
#
loop_
_entity.id
_entity.type
_entity.pdbx_description
1 polymer ?
#
loop_
_entity_poly.entity_id
_entity_poly.type
_entity_poly.pdbx_seq_one_letter_code
_entity_poly.pdbx_strand_id
1 'polypeptide(L)'
;MKINRQKMVDVFLYAVRIAIGCMFIYSSLPKIRQPYDFLASIYSYELAGPKLGMFVAMTLPWLELIVGVCLIGGIFTAGALLAGIAMSAMFSYVLGAALAKGLEITCGCFGAGATELITYKTFIRAMVILTACGLAYIIQIVFAAEAAKKTSV
;
A
#
# COMPACT_ATOMS: atom_id res chain seq x y z
N MET A 1 -25.45 14.13 21.03
CA MET A 1 -24.00 13.88 21.15
C MET A 1 -23.48 12.72 20.26
N LYS A 2 -24.26 11.67 19.98
CA LYS A 2 -23.86 10.52 19.11
C LYS A 2 -23.66 10.89 17.63
N ILE A 3 -24.45 11.79 17.06
CA ILE A 3 -24.39 12.20 15.63
C ILE A 3 -23.07 12.91 15.30
N ASN A 4 -22.52 13.66 16.25
CA ASN A 4 -21.29 14.40 16.02
C ASN A 4 -20.04 13.48 16.00
N ARG A 5 -20.05 12.42 16.81
CA ARG A 5 -18.97 11.43 16.85
C ARG A 5 -18.92 10.63 15.55
N GLN A 6 -20.05 10.22 15.00
CA GLN A 6 -20.12 9.45 13.76
C GLN A 6 -19.59 10.24 12.57
N LYS A 7 -20.05 11.49 12.41
CA LYS A 7 -19.54 12.39 11.37
C LYS A 7 -18.03 12.64 11.47
N MET A 8 -17.50 12.76 12.69
CA MET A 8 -16.08 12.97 12.91
C MET A 8 -15.26 11.74 12.50
N VAL A 9 -15.74 10.54 12.78
CA VAL A 9 -15.10 9.29 12.36
C VAL A 9 -15.16 9.13 10.84
N ASP A 10 -16.30 9.44 10.20
CA ASP A 10 -16.45 9.37 8.75
C ASP A 10 -15.48 10.32 8.03
N VAL A 11 -15.33 11.55 8.53
CA VAL A 11 -14.37 12.52 8.00
C VAL A 11 -12.92 12.04 8.20
N PHE A 12 -12.60 11.48 9.36
CA PHE A 12 -11.28 10.93 9.64
C PHE A 12 -10.94 9.75 8.71
N LEU A 13 -11.88 8.81 8.55
CA LEU A 13 -11.71 7.67 7.62
C LEU A 13 -11.55 8.14 6.18
N TYR A 14 -12.32 9.15 5.77
CA TYR A 14 -12.19 9.75 4.45
C TYR A 14 -10.80 10.36 4.24
N ALA A 15 -10.29 11.11 5.21
CA ALA A 15 -8.96 11.71 5.16
C ALA A 15 -7.84 10.64 5.09
N VAL A 16 -7.92 9.61 5.93
CA VAL A 16 -6.96 8.49 5.93
C VAL A 16 -6.99 7.75 4.58
N ARG A 17 -8.17 7.50 4.03
CA ARG A 17 -8.35 6.85 2.75
C ARG A 17 -7.73 7.63 1.60
N ILE A 18 -7.95 8.95 1.57
CA ILE A 18 -7.32 9.84 0.57
C ILE A 18 -5.80 9.83 0.73
N ALA A 19 -5.30 9.95 1.95
CA ALA A 19 -3.86 9.95 2.20
C ALA A 19 -3.19 8.65 1.72
N ILE A 20 -3.78 7.49 2.03
CA ILE A 20 -3.30 6.19 1.56
C ILE A 20 -3.39 6.11 0.01
N GLY A 21 -4.51 6.53 -0.58
CA GLY A 21 -4.72 6.53 -2.03
C GLY A 21 -3.70 7.39 -2.77
N CYS A 22 -3.47 8.62 -2.31
CA CYS A 22 -2.45 9.51 -2.86
C CYS A 22 -1.05 8.92 -2.77
N MET A 23 -0.75 8.24 -1.67
CA MET A 23 0.54 7.61 -1.47
C MET A 23 0.76 6.43 -2.44
N PHE A 24 -0.25 5.59 -2.69
CA PHE A 24 -0.18 4.52 -3.68
C PHE A 24 0.01 5.08 -5.09
N ILE A 25 -0.72 6.14 -5.47
CA ILE A 25 -0.54 6.80 -6.77
C ILE A 25 0.87 7.38 -6.89
N TYR A 26 1.34 8.09 -5.87
CA TYR A 26 2.68 8.67 -5.87
C TYR A 26 3.78 7.60 -5.99
N SER A 27 3.61 6.43 -5.36
CA SER A 27 4.53 5.30 -5.45
C SER A 27 4.50 4.62 -6.83
N SER A 28 3.34 4.57 -7.50
CA SER A 28 3.19 3.90 -8.80
C SER A 28 3.80 4.68 -9.96
N LEU A 29 3.72 6.02 -9.94
CA LEU A 29 4.14 6.88 -11.06
C LEU A 29 5.59 6.68 -11.51
N PRO A 30 6.61 6.70 -10.62
CA PRO A 30 7.99 6.48 -11.04
C PRO A 30 8.23 5.07 -11.57
N LYS A 31 7.56 4.05 -11.03
CA LYS A 31 7.67 2.66 -11.49
C LYS A 31 7.08 2.47 -12.90
N ILE A 32 6.00 3.20 -13.23
CA ILE A 32 5.41 3.20 -14.57
C ILE A 32 6.31 3.95 -15.56
N ARG A 33 6.94 5.03 -15.13
CA ARG A 33 7.82 5.83 -16.00
C ARG A 33 9.16 5.15 -16.30
N GLN A 34 9.68 4.39 -15.33
CA GLN A 34 11.00 3.73 -15.40
C GLN A 34 10.87 2.24 -15.02
N PRO A 35 10.20 1.43 -15.86
CA PRO A 35 9.92 0.04 -15.53
C PRO A 35 11.18 -0.83 -15.47
N TYR A 36 12.21 -0.51 -16.24
CA TYR A 36 13.48 -1.25 -16.24
C TYR A 36 14.28 -1.07 -14.94
N ASP A 37 14.27 0.13 -14.36
CA ASP A 37 14.95 0.41 -13.10
C ASP A 37 14.23 -0.27 -11.94
N PHE A 38 12.90 -0.32 -11.99
CA PHE A 38 12.10 -1.07 -11.03
C PHE A 38 12.35 -2.59 -11.15
N LEU A 39 12.45 -3.10 -12.38
CA LEU A 39 12.80 -4.51 -12.63
C LEU A 39 14.20 -4.85 -12.10
N ALA A 40 15.18 -3.99 -12.32
CA ALA A 40 16.54 -4.16 -11.79
C ALA A 40 16.52 -4.20 -10.24
N SER A 41 15.73 -3.33 -9.61
CA SER A 41 15.53 -3.35 -8.16
C SER A 41 14.95 -4.68 -7.68
N ILE A 42 13.94 -5.24 -8.38
CA ILE A 42 13.35 -6.54 -8.02
C ILE A 42 14.37 -7.67 -8.11
N TYR A 43 15.22 -7.66 -9.14
CA TYR A 43 16.27 -8.69 -9.27
C TYR A 43 17.34 -8.56 -8.20
N SER A 44 17.65 -7.36 -7.73
CA SER A 44 18.62 -7.13 -6.66
C SER A 44 18.21 -7.74 -5.32
N TYR A 45 16.92 -8.02 -5.10
CA TYR A 45 16.45 -8.72 -3.89
C TYR A 45 16.76 -10.23 -3.88
N GLU A 46 17.12 -10.82 -5.02
CA GLU A 46 17.41 -12.27 -5.18
C GLU A 46 16.30 -13.21 -4.64
N LEU A 47 15.08 -12.71 -4.50
CA LEU A 47 13.92 -13.45 -3.98
C LEU A 47 13.01 -13.98 -5.09
N ALA A 48 13.06 -13.36 -6.28
CA ALA A 48 12.21 -13.70 -7.40
C ALA A 48 13.05 -14.19 -8.58
N GLY A 49 12.67 -15.34 -9.13
CA GLY A 49 13.27 -15.82 -10.40
C GLY A 49 12.93 -14.85 -11.56
N PRO A 50 13.67 -14.94 -12.68
CA PRO A 50 13.57 -13.95 -13.77
C PRO A 50 12.14 -13.78 -14.33
N LYS A 51 11.39 -14.86 -14.45
CA LYS A 51 9.99 -14.82 -14.95
C LYS A 51 9.04 -14.16 -13.97
N LEU A 52 9.18 -14.46 -12.68
CA LEU A 52 8.33 -13.91 -11.62
C LEU A 52 8.62 -12.43 -11.40
N GLY A 53 9.90 -12.03 -11.38
CA GLY A 53 10.32 -10.65 -11.24
C GLY A 53 9.78 -9.76 -12.35
N MET A 54 9.83 -10.23 -13.61
CA MET A 54 9.28 -9.51 -14.75
C MET A 54 7.76 -9.34 -14.67
N PHE A 55 7.03 -10.40 -14.27
CA PHE A 55 5.58 -10.33 -14.08
C PHE A 55 5.20 -9.32 -12.99
N VAL A 56 5.88 -9.35 -11.86
CA VAL A 56 5.66 -8.42 -10.75
C VAL A 56 5.99 -6.98 -11.17
N ALA A 57 7.12 -6.76 -11.86
CA ALA A 57 7.52 -5.45 -12.33
C ALA A 57 6.48 -4.80 -13.26
N MET A 58 5.82 -5.60 -14.09
CA MET A 58 4.81 -5.09 -15.02
C MET A 58 3.44 -4.89 -14.36
N THR A 59 3.02 -5.77 -13.45
CA THR A 59 1.66 -5.74 -12.91
C THR A 59 1.52 -4.89 -11.64
N LEU A 60 2.54 -4.88 -10.77
CA LEU A 60 2.47 -4.21 -9.47
C LEU A 60 2.20 -2.70 -9.57
N PRO A 61 2.87 -1.92 -10.45
CA PRO A 61 2.62 -0.48 -10.53
C PRO A 61 1.19 -0.13 -10.96
N TRP A 62 0.61 -0.93 -11.85
CA TRP A 62 -0.78 -0.75 -12.29
C TRP A 62 -1.78 -1.10 -11.19
N LEU A 63 -1.50 -2.15 -10.42
CA LEU A 63 -2.32 -2.49 -9.24
C LEU A 63 -2.26 -1.38 -8.19
N GLU A 64 -1.08 -0.84 -7.90
CA GLU A 64 -0.91 0.31 -7.00
C GLU A 64 -1.74 1.51 -7.47
N LEU A 65 -1.70 1.82 -8.77
CA LEU A 65 -2.47 2.92 -9.35
C LEU A 65 -3.98 2.69 -9.20
N ILE A 66 -4.47 1.49 -9.56
CA ILE A 66 -5.90 1.13 -9.48
C ILE A 66 -6.38 1.21 -8.02
N VAL A 67 -5.62 0.62 -7.09
CA VAL A 67 -5.95 0.68 -5.66
C VAL A 67 -6.01 2.11 -5.16
N GLY A 68 -5.03 2.95 -5.54
CA GLY A 68 -5.01 4.37 -5.18
C GLY A 68 -6.22 5.13 -5.70
N VAL A 69 -6.58 4.95 -6.98
CA VAL A 69 -7.76 5.58 -7.60
C VAL A 69 -9.05 5.09 -6.96
N CYS A 70 -9.20 3.79 -6.70
CA CYS A 70 -10.37 3.23 -6.02
C CYS A 70 -10.54 3.78 -4.60
N LEU A 71 -9.44 3.95 -3.87
CA LEU A 71 -9.47 4.54 -2.52
C LEU A 71 -9.91 6.00 -2.55
N ILE A 72 -9.39 6.81 -3.46
CA ILE A 72 -9.77 8.22 -3.58
C ILE A 72 -11.21 8.34 -4.07
N GLY A 73 -11.59 7.60 -5.11
CA GLY A 73 -12.94 7.62 -5.69
C GLY A 73 -14.03 7.00 -4.80
N GLY A 74 -13.65 6.26 -3.77
CA GLY A 74 -14.62 5.60 -2.89
C GLY A 74 -15.30 4.39 -3.49
N ILE A 75 -14.76 3.86 -4.60
CA ILE A 75 -15.28 2.71 -5.31
C ILE A 75 -14.61 1.46 -4.78
N PHE A 76 -15.39 0.44 -4.38
CA PHE A 76 -14.85 -0.83 -3.86
C PHE A 76 -13.83 -0.67 -2.73
N THR A 77 -14.06 0.26 -1.81
CA THR A 77 -13.10 0.65 -0.78
C THR A 77 -12.60 -0.51 0.09
N ALA A 78 -13.48 -1.46 0.44
CA ALA A 78 -13.10 -2.64 1.22
C ALA A 78 -12.12 -3.54 0.44
N GLY A 79 -12.40 -3.80 -0.83
CA GLY A 79 -11.52 -4.57 -1.71
C GLY A 79 -10.19 -3.87 -1.98
N ALA A 80 -10.23 -2.54 -2.19
CA ALA A 80 -9.03 -1.72 -2.38
C ALA A 80 -8.13 -1.71 -1.12
N LEU A 81 -8.71 -1.61 0.08
CA LEU A 81 -7.96 -1.70 1.32
C LEU A 81 -7.36 -3.09 1.53
N LEU A 82 -8.12 -4.15 1.23
CA LEU A 82 -7.61 -5.52 1.31
C LEU A 82 -6.44 -5.75 0.36
N ALA A 83 -6.55 -5.29 -0.89
CA ALA A 83 -5.46 -5.33 -1.86
C ALA A 83 -4.24 -4.51 -1.37
N GLY A 84 -4.48 -3.33 -0.81
CA GLY A 84 -3.44 -2.49 -0.21
C GLY A 84 -2.72 -3.19 0.96
N ILE A 85 -3.46 -3.91 1.82
CA ILE A 85 -2.89 -4.72 2.90
C ILE A 85 -2.00 -5.83 2.33
N ALA A 86 -2.50 -6.59 1.35
CA ALA A 86 -1.74 -7.68 0.73
C ALA A 86 -0.44 -7.18 0.08
N MET A 87 -0.51 -6.08 -0.67
CA MET A 87 0.66 -5.47 -1.31
C MET A 87 1.66 -4.93 -0.29
N SER A 88 1.18 -4.23 0.76
CA SER A 88 2.05 -3.71 1.82
C SER A 88 2.68 -4.81 2.64
N ALA A 89 1.96 -5.91 2.89
CA ALA A 89 2.50 -7.08 3.60
C ALA A 89 3.59 -7.77 2.79
N MET A 90 3.35 -8.00 1.48
CA MET A 90 4.35 -8.57 0.57
C MET A 90 5.60 -7.69 0.52
N PHE A 91 5.41 -6.39 0.42
CA PHE A 91 6.51 -5.43 0.36
C PHE A 91 7.30 -5.38 1.69
N SER A 92 6.62 -5.37 2.83
CA SER A 92 7.27 -5.45 4.15
C SER A 92 8.07 -6.73 4.33
N TYR A 93 7.55 -7.87 3.83
CA TYR A 93 8.26 -9.14 3.86
C TYR A 93 9.56 -9.09 3.03
N VAL A 94 9.49 -8.58 1.80
CA VAL A 94 10.65 -8.44 0.90
C VAL A 94 11.72 -7.54 1.52
N LEU A 95 11.32 -6.38 2.06
CA LEU A 95 12.22 -5.46 2.75
C LEU A 95 12.84 -6.10 4.00
N GLY A 96 12.05 -6.80 4.81
CA GLY A 96 12.53 -7.50 5.99
C GLY A 96 13.56 -8.59 5.65
N ALA A 97 13.31 -9.36 4.59
CA ALA A 97 14.23 -10.37 4.09
C ALA A 97 15.54 -9.77 3.57
N ALA A 98 15.47 -8.63 2.87
CA ALA A 98 16.67 -7.92 2.39
C ALA A 98 17.52 -7.36 3.55
N LEU A 99 16.86 -6.78 4.57
CA LEU A 99 17.54 -6.31 5.77
C LEU A 99 18.20 -7.45 6.54
N ALA A 100 17.52 -8.60 6.67
CA ALA A 100 18.08 -9.79 7.34
C ALA A 100 19.30 -10.37 6.62
N LYS A 101 19.35 -10.24 5.28
CA LYS A 101 20.49 -10.64 4.45
C LYS A 101 21.62 -9.60 4.42
N GLY A 102 21.43 -8.41 5.00
CA GLY A 102 22.41 -7.32 4.96
C GLY A 102 22.67 -6.76 3.57
N LEU A 103 21.68 -6.84 2.66
CA LEU A 103 21.82 -6.37 1.29
C LEU A 103 21.74 -4.84 1.25
N GLU A 104 22.83 -4.19 0.82
CA GLU A 104 22.87 -2.74 0.56
C GLU A 104 22.33 -2.43 -0.85
N ILE A 105 21.02 -2.55 -1.02
CA ILE A 105 20.32 -2.29 -2.29
C ILE A 105 19.39 -1.09 -2.18
N THR A 106 19.11 -0.43 -3.30
CA THR A 106 18.14 0.65 -3.37
C THR A 106 16.72 0.11 -3.28
N CYS A 107 15.87 0.74 -2.47
CA CYS A 107 14.49 0.28 -2.24
C CYS A 107 13.62 0.23 -3.52
N GLY A 108 13.87 1.10 -4.49
CA GLY A 108 13.05 1.20 -5.71
C GLY A 108 11.59 1.63 -5.48
N CYS A 109 11.19 1.95 -4.23
CA CYS A 109 9.82 2.25 -3.84
C CYS A 109 9.28 3.54 -4.47
N PHE A 110 10.15 4.54 -4.64
CA PHE A 110 9.83 5.86 -5.18
C PHE A 110 10.58 6.17 -6.49
N GLY A 111 11.03 5.13 -7.22
CA GLY A 111 11.74 5.24 -8.50
C GLY A 111 13.26 5.35 -8.36
N ALA A 112 13.96 5.21 -9.51
CA ALA A 112 15.42 5.18 -9.58
C ALA A 112 16.13 6.49 -9.15
N GLY A 113 15.40 7.58 -9.03
CA GLY A 113 15.93 8.86 -8.54
C GLY A 113 16.07 8.94 -7.01
N ALA A 114 15.43 8.04 -6.27
CA ALA A 114 15.59 7.94 -4.84
C ALA A 114 16.71 6.95 -4.54
N THR A 115 17.93 7.42 -4.40
CA THR A 115 19.12 6.67 -3.94
C THR A 115 19.02 6.25 -2.48
N GLU A 116 17.80 6.08 -1.96
CA GLU A 116 17.59 5.61 -0.59
C GLU A 116 17.93 4.12 -0.52
N LEU A 117 19.06 3.82 0.07
CA LEU A 117 19.43 2.46 0.49
C LEU A 117 18.34 1.91 1.42
N ILE A 118 18.11 0.61 1.37
CA ILE A 118 17.21 -0.06 2.31
C ILE A 118 17.74 0.16 3.72
N THR A 119 17.02 0.94 4.48
CA THR A 119 17.33 1.30 5.85
C THR A 119 16.13 0.95 6.74
N TYR A 120 16.35 0.81 8.03
CA TYR A 120 15.25 0.66 9.01
C TYR A 120 14.13 1.68 8.83
N LYS A 121 14.44 2.90 8.38
CA LYS A 121 13.43 3.94 8.07
C LYS A 121 12.46 3.50 6.98
N THR A 122 12.95 2.84 5.93
CA THR A 122 12.14 2.35 4.82
C THR A 122 11.24 1.21 5.27
N PHE A 123 11.78 0.31 6.12
CA PHE A 123 11.01 -0.78 6.72
C PHE A 123 9.91 -0.26 7.65
N ILE A 124 10.22 0.70 8.53
CA ILE A 124 9.24 1.34 9.42
C ILE A 124 8.12 2.01 8.60
N ARG A 125 8.47 2.70 7.51
CA ARG A 125 7.47 3.31 6.60
C ARG A 125 6.52 2.25 6.03
N ALA A 126 7.04 1.12 5.57
CA ALA A 126 6.21 0.01 5.05
C ALA A 126 5.28 -0.56 6.13
N MET A 127 5.76 -0.72 7.36
CA MET A 127 4.96 -1.17 8.50
C MET A 127 3.87 -0.17 8.89
N VAL A 128 4.16 1.13 8.84
CA VAL A 128 3.16 2.19 9.11
C VAL A 128 2.05 2.15 8.06
N ILE A 129 2.37 1.93 6.79
CA ILE A 129 1.37 1.82 5.73
C ILE A 129 0.50 0.58 5.94
N LEU A 130 1.12 -0.55 6.23
CA LEU A 130 0.43 -1.81 6.50
C LEU A 130 -0.55 -1.66 7.67
N THR A 131 -0.10 -1.06 8.79
CA THR A 131 -0.96 -0.83 9.95
C THR A 131 -2.07 0.18 9.67
N ALA A 132 -1.79 1.25 8.91
CA ALA A 132 -2.80 2.23 8.52
C ALA A 132 -3.89 1.60 7.63
N CYS A 133 -3.51 0.80 6.64
CA CYS A 133 -4.47 0.06 5.80
C CYS A 133 -5.30 -0.93 6.64
N GLY A 134 -4.66 -1.67 7.55
CA GLY A 134 -5.34 -2.63 8.43
C GLY A 134 -6.35 -1.96 9.36
N LEU A 135 -5.95 -0.88 10.01
CA LEU A 135 -6.85 -0.11 10.88
C LEU A 135 -8.03 0.50 10.10
N ALA A 136 -7.77 1.09 8.93
CA ALA A 136 -8.82 1.64 8.08
C ALA A 136 -9.82 0.55 7.65
N TYR A 137 -9.33 -0.65 7.32
CA TYR A 137 -10.16 -1.79 6.94
C TYR A 137 -11.04 -2.28 8.12
N ILE A 138 -10.45 -2.46 9.31
CA ILE A 138 -11.18 -2.89 10.51
C ILE A 138 -12.28 -1.88 10.85
N ILE A 139 -11.94 -0.59 10.88
CA ILE A 139 -12.89 0.46 11.19
C ILE A 139 -14.02 0.46 10.15
N GLN A 140 -13.71 0.33 8.87
CA GLN A 140 -14.74 0.29 7.82
C GLN A 140 -15.70 -0.91 7.98
N ILE A 141 -15.20 -2.10 8.31
CA ILE A 141 -16.06 -3.28 8.54
C ILE A 141 -16.94 -3.09 9.77
N VAL A 142 -16.38 -2.60 10.87
CA VAL A 142 -17.14 -2.39 12.12
C VAL A 142 -18.28 -1.40 11.87
N PHE A 143 -18.02 -0.28 11.19
CA PHE A 143 -19.07 0.69 10.88
C PHE A 143 -20.10 0.16 9.89
N ALA A 144 -19.69 -0.63 8.90
CA ALA A 144 -20.63 -1.28 7.97
C ALA A 144 -21.55 -2.28 8.69
N ALA A 145 -21.01 -3.03 9.62
CA ALA A 145 -21.78 -3.98 10.44
C ALA A 145 -22.77 -3.26 11.39
N GLU A 146 -22.38 -2.15 12.00
CA GLU A 146 -23.28 -1.33 12.84
C GLU A 146 -24.41 -0.70 12.03
N ALA A 147 -24.10 -0.22 10.81
CA ALA A 147 -25.11 0.34 9.90
C ALA A 147 -26.13 -0.73 9.47
N ALA A 148 -25.68 -1.93 9.11
CA ALA A 148 -26.54 -3.05 8.75
C ALA A 148 -27.48 -3.47 9.90
N LYS A 149 -26.96 -3.52 11.13
CA LYS A 149 -27.75 -3.84 12.34
C LYS A 149 -28.85 -2.80 12.63
N LYS A 150 -28.62 -1.54 12.27
CA LYS A 150 -29.58 -0.45 12.48
C LYS A 150 -30.72 -0.45 11.44
N THR A 151 -30.52 -1.08 10.28
CA THR A 151 -31.51 -1.15 9.19
C THR A 151 -32.42 -2.39 9.36
N SER A 152 -32.03 -3.37 10.18
CA SER A 152 -32.76 -4.63 10.42
C SER A 152 -33.71 -4.57 11.64
N VAL A 153 -33.83 -3.41 12.31
CA VAL A 153 -34.76 -3.11 13.43
C VAL A 153 -35.77 -2.05 12.99
#